data_426cd342a3eccefb4c1d7bf4cee67f15
#
_entry.id   426cd342a3eccefb4c1d7bf4cee67f15
#
_cell.length_a   1.000
_cell.length_b   1.000
_cell.length_c   1.000
_cell.angle_alpha   90.00
_cell.angle_beta   90.00
_cell.angle_gamma   90.00
#
_symmetry.space_group_name_H-M   'P 1'
#
loop_
_entity.id
_entity.type
_entity.pdbx_description
1 polymer ?
#
loop_
_entity_poly.entity_id
_entity_poly.type
_entity_poly.pdbx_seq_one_letter_code
_entity_poly.pdbx_strand_id
1 'polypeptide(L)'
;MSVDQSPVYAVKAVPLEKIVANDYNPNIVAPPEMKLLELSIWEDGFTMPCVCYYDNETDRYILVDGYHRYSVLRSSKRIYQRENGLLPVVVIDKELSNRMASTIRHNRARGSHNIELMCHIVAELDKAGMSDQWIMTVSYTHLRAHETLSDL
;
A
#
# COMPACT_ATOMS: atom_id res chain seq x y z
N MET A 1 6.25 15.41 15.72
CA MET A 1 6.29 14.00 16.13
C MET A 1 7.74 13.61 16.42
N SER A 2 7.96 12.93 17.51
CA SER A 2 9.28 12.41 17.83
C SER A 2 9.71 11.39 16.76
N VAL A 3 11.00 11.45 16.35
CA VAL A 3 11.56 10.50 15.37
C VAL A 3 11.47 9.05 15.85
N ASP A 4 11.31 8.87 17.15
CA ASP A 4 11.30 7.55 17.78
C ASP A 4 9.91 6.91 17.86
N GLN A 5 8.86 7.61 17.44
CA GLN A 5 7.51 7.08 17.48
C GLN A 5 7.12 6.45 16.16
N SER A 6 6.45 5.29 16.25
CA SER A 6 5.90 4.64 15.07
C SER A 6 4.78 5.49 14.47
N PRO A 7 4.67 5.53 13.13
CA PRO A 7 3.63 6.32 12.46
C PRO A 7 2.21 5.98 12.90
N VAL A 8 1.98 4.76 13.38
CA VAL A 8 0.65 4.30 13.81
C VAL A 8 0.10 5.11 14.99
N TYR A 9 0.96 5.79 15.75
CA TYR A 9 0.51 6.63 16.85
C TYR A 9 0.08 8.04 16.41
N ALA A 10 0.18 8.33 15.11
CA ALA A 10 -0.19 9.63 14.55
C ALA A 10 -1.07 9.44 13.31
N VAL A 11 -2.21 8.79 13.48
CA VAL A 11 -3.17 8.57 12.39
C VAL A 11 -3.83 9.89 12.02
N LYS A 12 -3.88 10.19 10.73
CA LYS A 12 -4.53 11.39 10.19
C LYS A 12 -5.77 11.00 9.41
N ALA A 13 -6.80 11.84 9.47
CA ALA A 13 -7.97 11.72 8.61
C ALA A 13 -7.71 12.58 7.36
N VAL A 14 -7.53 11.94 6.22
CA VAL A 14 -7.15 12.62 4.98
C VAL A 14 -8.29 12.54 3.97
N PRO A 15 -8.69 13.69 3.37
CA PRO A 15 -9.71 13.67 2.33
C PRO A 15 -9.30 12.78 1.16
N LEU A 16 -10.26 12.01 0.65
CA LEU A 16 -10.02 11.05 -0.43
C LEU A 16 -9.38 11.71 -1.65
N GLU A 17 -9.78 12.93 -1.98
CA GLU A 17 -9.27 13.67 -3.14
C GLU A 17 -7.78 14.05 -3.02
N LYS A 18 -7.22 13.97 -1.82
CA LYS A 18 -5.78 14.19 -1.61
C LYS A 18 -4.95 12.92 -1.73
N ILE A 19 -5.60 11.77 -1.87
CA ILE A 19 -4.90 10.47 -1.97
C ILE A 19 -4.61 10.17 -3.44
N VAL A 20 -3.38 9.77 -3.71
CA VAL A 20 -2.96 9.28 -5.03
C VAL A 20 -2.59 7.82 -4.88
N ALA A 21 -3.34 6.95 -5.56
CA ALA A 21 -2.99 5.54 -5.67
C ALA A 21 -2.06 5.36 -6.85
N ASN A 22 -0.91 4.74 -6.64
CA ASN A 22 0.05 4.50 -7.70
C ASN A 22 -0.11 3.09 -8.29
N ASP A 23 0.57 2.84 -9.40
CA ASP A 23 0.51 1.57 -10.13
C ASP A 23 1.44 0.50 -9.56
N TYR A 24 2.08 0.77 -8.43
CA TYR A 24 3.07 -0.14 -7.85
C TYR A 24 2.47 -1.18 -6.91
N ASN A 25 1.17 -1.16 -6.67
CA ASN A 25 0.55 -2.11 -5.76
C ASN A 25 0.33 -3.45 -6.50
N PRO A 26 1.09 -4.51 -6.16
CA PRO A 26 0.94 -5.80 -6.83
C PRO A 26 -0.23 -6.64 -6.31
N ASN A 27 -0.93 -6.20 -5.28
CA ASN A 27 -2.04 -6.96 -4.71
C ASN A 27 -3.29 -6.82 -5.56
N ILE A 28 -3.88 -7.95 -5.89
CA ILE A 28 -5.15 -8.02 -6.62
C ILE A 28 -6.12 -8.84 -5.77
N VAL A 29 -7.30 -8.28 -5.53
CA VAL A 29 -8.34 -8.92 -4.74
C VAL A 29 -9.57 -9.15 -5.62
N ALA A 30 -10.09 -10.39 -5.59
CA ALA A 30 -11.27 -10.75 -6.36
C ALA A 30 -12.50 -9.97 -5.87
N PRO A 31 -13.48 -9.68 -6.78
CA PRO A 31 -14.68 -8.94 -6.39
C PRO A 31 -15.44 -9.49 -5.18
N PRO A 32 -15.62 -10.82 -4.97
CA PRO A 32 -16.26 -11.32 -3.75
C PRO A 32 -15.50 -10.95 -2.48
N GLU A 33 -14.17 -10.95 -2.52
CA GLU A 33 -13.34 -10.58 -1.37
C GLU A 33 -13.44 -9.09 -1.09
N MET A 34 -13.57 -8.26 -2.13
CA MET A 34 -13.81 -6.83 -1.97
C MET A 34 -15.16 -6.55 -1.29
N LYS A 35 -16.19 -7.34 -1.58
CA LYS A 35 -17.48 -7.22 -0.92
C LYS A 35 -17.39 -7.57 0.56
N LEU A 36 -16.62 -8.62 0.90
CA LEU A 36 -16.38 -9.01 2.29
C LEU A 36 -15.62 -7.92 3.04
N LEU A 37 -14.65 -7.31 2.39
CA LEU A 37 -13.89 -6.20 2.98
C LEU A 37 -14.80 -4.99 3.22
N GLU A 38 -15.65 -4.65 2.26
CA GLU A 38 -16.61 -3.58 2.40
C GLU A 38 -17.54 -3.82 3.60
N LEU A 39 -18.06 -5.03 3.72
CA LEU A 39 -18.93 -5.40 4.82
C LEU A 39 -18.19 -5.31 6.16
N SER A 40 -16.97 -5.80 6.22
CA SER A 40 -16.14 -5.74 7.43
C SER A 40 -15.89 -4.29 7.86
N ILE A 41 -15.56 -3.42 6.93
CA ILE A 41 -15.36 -2.00 7.23
C ILE A 41 -16.68 -1.32 7.63
N TRP A 42 -17.76 -1.71 7.01
CA TRP A 42 -19.08 -1.19 7.40
C TRP A 42 -19.44 -1.56 8.84
N GLU A 43 -19.24 -2.82 9.21
CA GLU A 43 -19.60 -3.31 10.54
C GLU A 43 -18.67 -2.84 11.65
N ASP A 44 -17.36 -2.86 11.41
CA ASP A 44 -16.36 -2.59 12.44
C ASP A 44 -15.71 -1.21 12.32
N GLY A 45 -15.92 -0.53 11.21
CA GLY A 45 -15.18 0.68 10.87
C GLY A 45 -13.78 0.36 10.33
N PHE A 46 -13.05 1.40 10.01
CA PHE A 46 -11.63 1.22 9.65
C PHE A 46 -10.83 0.91 10.92
N THR A 47 -10.26 -0.28 10.99
CA THR A 47 -9.46 -0.73 12.12
C THR A 47 -7.96 -0.63 11.85
N MET A 48 -7.57 -0.43 10.60
CA MET A 48 -6.17 -0.29 10.20
C MET A 48 -6.03 0.93 9.30
N PRO A 49 -5.10 1.84 9.61
CA PRO A 49 -4.85 2.96 8.71
C PRO A 49 -4.13 2.50 7.45
N CYS A 50 -4.33 3.25 6.36
CA CYS A 50 -3.52 3.10 5.17
C CYS A 50 -2.18 3.78 5.37
N VAL A 51 -1.16 3.32 4.66
CA VAL A 51 0.18 3.89 4.74
C VAL A 51 0.41 4.76 3.52
N CYS A 52 0.75 6.01 3.74
CA CYS A 52 0.99 6.97 2.69
C CYS A 52 2.30 7.70 2.90
N TYR A 53 2.69 8.39 1.87
CA TYR A 53 3.85 9.21 1.75
C TYR A 53 3.39 10.60 1.35
N TYR A 54 3.82 11.61 2.06
CA TYR A 54 3.36 12.96 1.76
C TYR A 54 4.28 13.65 0.77
N ASP A 55 3.70 14.18 -0.30
CA ASP A 55 4.40 14.97 -1.31
C ASP A 55 4.13 16.45 -1.06
N ASN A 56 5.15 17.16 -0.60
CA ASN A 56 5.08 18.59 -0.28
C ASN A 56 4.77 19.45 -1.51
N GLU A 57 5.24 19.05 -2.68
CA GLU A 57 5.12 19.87 -3.89
C GLU A 57 3.69 19.90 -4.40
N THR A 58 2.98 18.78 -4.31
CA THR A 58 1.63 18.66 -4.81
C THR A 58 0.56 18.69 -3.72
N ASP A 59 0.96 18.67 -2.44
CA ASP A 59 0.04 18.52 -1.31
C ASP A 59 -0.85 17.28 -1.46
N ARG A 60 -0.23 16.16 -1.80
CA ARG A 60 -0.90 14.88 -1.99
C ARG A 60 -0.27 13.81 -1.13
N TYR A 61 -1.08 12.80 -0.80
CA TYR A 61 -0.64 11.62 -0.06
C TYR A 61 -0.57 10.46 -1.04
N ILE A 62 0.63 9.91 -1.23
CA ILE A 62 0.85 8.82 -2.18
C ILE A 62 0.75 7.50 -1.44
N LEU A 63 -0.18 6.66 -1.89
CA LEU A 63 -0.50 5.41 -1.21
C LEU A 63 0.62 4.38 -1.37
N VAL A 64 1.08 3.85 -0.24
CA VAL A 64 2.09 2.78 -0.18
C VAL A 64 1.43 1.45 0.12
N ASP A 65 0.51 1.42 1.09
CA ASP A 65 -0.21 0.21 1.50
C ASP A 65 -1.64 0.57 1.88
N GLY A 66 -2.56 -0.36 1.60
CA GLY A 66 -3.98 -0.16 1.88
C GLY A 66 -4.80 0.18 0.65
N TYR A 67 -4.36 -0.20 -0.54
CA TYR A 67 -5.07 0.07 -1.78
C TYR A 67 -6.52 -0.43 -1.74
N HIS A 68 -6.77 -1.60 -1.15
CA HIS A 68 -8.11 -2.17 -1.09
C HIS A 68 -9.00 -1.38 -0.14
N ARG A 69 -8.48 -0.94 0.99
CA ARG A 69 -9.21 -0.06 1.92
C ARG A 69 -9.53 1.28 1.28
N TYR A 70 -8.56 1.85 0.57
CA TYR A 70 -8.78 3.05 -0.23
C TYR A 70 -9.87 2.83 -1.28
N SER A 71 -9.84 1.72 -1.98
CA SER A 71 -10.84 1.39 -3.01
C SER A 71 -12.24 1.23 -2.42
N VAL A 72 -12.36 0.66 -1.23
CA VAL A 72 -13.64 0.55 -0.53
C VAL A 72 -14.21 1.93 -0.22
N LEU A 73 -13.39 2.83 0.34
CA LEU A 73 -13.86 4.19 0.63
C LEU A 73 -14.31 4.90 -0.65
N ARG A 74 -13.57 4.73 -1.74
CA ARG A 74 -13.88 5.37 -3.02
C ARG A 74 -15.15 4.83 -3.65
N SER A 75 -15.39 3.51 -3.56
CA SER A 75 -16.49 2.86 -4.29
C SER A 75 -17.74 2.61 -3.45
N SER A 76 -17.64 2.55 -2.14
CA SER A 76 -18.79 2.30 -1.26
C SER A 76 -19.41 3.61 -0.82
N LYS A 77 -20.59 3.91 -1.36
CA LYS A 77 -21.30 5.14 -1.04
C LYS A 77 -21.62 5.27 0.46
N ARG A 78 -22.07 4.19 1.08
CA ARG A 78 -22.44 4.22 2.52
C ARG A 78 -21.23 4.45 3.41
N ILE A 79 -20.08 3.86 3.07
CA ILE A 79 -18.86 4.05 3.85
C ILE A 79 -18.32 5.46 3.62
N TYR A 80 -18.31 5.93 2.38
CA TYR A 80 -17.88 7.29 2.06
C TYR A 80 -18.68 8.32 2.86
N GLN A 81 -20.01 8.17 2.91
CA GLN A 81 -20.87 9.09 3.65
C GLN A 81 -20.63 9.03 5.14
N ARG A 82 -20.52 7.83 5.72
CA ARG A 82 -20.27 7.68 7.15
C ARG A 82 -18.94 8.29 7.56
N GLU A 83 -17.90 8.11 6.73
CA GLU A 83 -16.54 8.60 7.04
C GLU A 83 -16.31 10.03 6.58
N ASN A 84 -17.32 10.70 6.02
CA ASN A 84 -17.22 12.07 5.49
C ASN A 84 -16.12 12.21 4.42
N GLY A 85 -15.91 11.16 3.63
CA GLY A 85 -14.89 11.15 2.59
C GLY A 85 -13.45 11.12 3.10
N LEU A 86 -13.24 10.76 4.37
CA LEU A 86 -11.92 10.75 4.99
C LEU A 86 -11.37 9.34 5.09
N LEU A 87 -10.09 9.19 4.79
CA LEU A 87 -9.36 7.93 4.92
C LEU A 87 -8.39 8.03 6.08
N PRO A 88 -8.38 7.04 7.00
CA PRO A 88 -7.36 7.03 8.05
C PRO A 88 -6.01 6.66 7.45
N VAL A 89 -5.00 7.51 7.68
CA VAL A 89 -3.69 7.40 7.04
C VAL A 89 -2.59 7.59 8.07
N VAL A 90 -1.54 6.80 7.97
CA VAL A 90 -0.26 7.08 8.62
C VAL A 90 0.74 7.49 7.55
N VAL A 91 1.61 8.43 7.89
CA VAL A 91 2.58 8.99 6.94
C VAL A 91 3.97 8.49 7.28
N ILE A 92 4.63 7.94 6.27
CA ILE A 92 6.05 7.55 6.38
C ILE A 92 6.88 8.56 5.60
N ASP A 93 8.08 8.83 6.11
CA ASP A 93 9.01 9.80 5.48
C ASP A 93 10.12 9.02 4.80
N LYS A 94 10.00 8.88 3.47
CA LYS A 94 10.98 8.13 2.68
C LYS A 94 11.10 8.71 1.28
N GLU A 95 12.28 8.55 0.69
CA GLU A 95 12.52 8.93 -0.69
C GLU A 95 11.80 7.99 -1.65
N LEU A 96 11.66 8.40 -2.92
CA LEU A 96 10.90 7.66 -3.93
C LEU A 96 11.35 6.20 -4.07
N SER A 97 12.64 5.94 -4.14
CA SER A 97 13.19 4.59 -4.25
C SER A 97 12.78 3.72 -3.07
N ASN A 98 12.81 4.29 -1.87
CA ASN A 98 12.40 3.59 -0.66
C ASN A 98 10.89 3.40 -0.58
N ARG A 99 10.11 4.25 -1.23
CA ARG A 99 8.65 4.05 -1.32
C ARG A 99 8.31 2.77 -2.07
N MET A 100 8.96 2.54 -3.21
CA MET A 100 8.76 1.32 -3.98
C MET A 100 9.14 0.09 -3.17
N ALA A 101 10.27 0.15 -2.48
CA ALA A 101 10.71 -0.93 -1.60
C ALA A 101 9.72 -1.17 -0.45
N SER A 102 9.20 -0.09 0.14
CA SER A 102 8.17 -0.20 1.18
C SER A 102 6.91 -0.87 0.66
N THR A 103 6.45 -0.51 -0.54
CA THR A 103 5.28 -1.12 -1.15
C THR A 103 5.50 -2.63 -1.33
N ILE A 104 6.66 -3.02 -1.83
CA ILE A 104 7.01 -4.43 -2.00
C ILE A 104 6.98 -5.16 -0.66
N ARG A 105 7.61 -4.61 0.38
CA ARG A 105 7.67 -5.24 1.71
C ARG A 105 6.29 -5.37 2.35
N HIS A 106 5.47 -4.31 2.29
CA HIS A 106 4.12 -4.32 2.87
C HIS A 106 3.23 -5.36 2.19
N ASN A 107 3.23 -5.36 0.87
CA ASN A 107 2.41 -6.31 0.11
C ASN A 107 2.87 -7.75 0.30
N ARG A 108 4.16 -7.94 0.41
CA ARG A 108 4.74 -9.25 0.62
C ARG A 108 4.40 -9.84 1.98
N ALA A 109 4.37 -9.02 3.01
CA ALA A 109 3.96 -9.46 4.35
C ALA A 109 2.53 -9.99 4.37
N ARG A 110 1.70 -9.62 3.40
CA ARG A 110 0.33 -10.11 3.26
C ARG A 110 0.21 -11.37 2.42
N GLY A 111 1.30 -11.76 1.73
CA GLY A 111 1.42 -13.06 1.08
C GLY A 111 0.70 -13.24 -0.24
N SER A 112 -0.05 -12.28 -0.72
CA SER A 112 -0.82 -12.44 -1.96
C SER A 112 -0.49 -11.32 -2.94
N HIS A 113 0.17 -11.64 -4.06
CA HIS A 113 0.45 -10.67 -5.11
C HIS A 113 0.75 -11.35 -6.44
N ASN A 114 0.62 -10.57 -7.49
CA ASN A 114 0.82 -11.00 -8.87
C ASN A 114 2.30 -10.88 -9.23
N ILE A 115 2.88 -11.96 -9.77
CA ILE A 115 4.30 -12.02 -10.16
C ILE A 115 4.61 -11.02 -11.27
N GLU A 116 3.72 -10.86 -12.25
CA GLU A 116 3.93 -9.90 -13.34
C GLU A 116 4.05 -8.49 -12.82
N LEU A 117 3.19 -8.12 -11.86
CA LEU A 117 3.28 -6.81 -11.23
C LEU A 117 4.55 -6.67 -10.41
N MET A 118 5.00 -7.74 -9.76
CA MET A 118 6.27 -7.74 -9.03
C MET A 118 7.44 -7.53 -9.98
N CYS A 119 7.45 -8.21 -11.12
CA CYS A 119 8.48 -8.01 -12.15
C CYS A 119 8.47 -6.57 -12.67
N HIS A 120 7.29 -5.98 -12.84
CA HIS A 120 7.16 -4.58 -13.24
C HIS A 120 7.77 -3.63 -12.21
N ILE A 121 7.53 -3.87 -10.92
CA ILE A 121 8.10 -3.07 -9.83
C ILE A 121 9.62 -3.17 -9.83
N VAL A 122 10.17 -4.38 -10.01
CA VAL A 122 11.62 -4.57 -10.10
C VAL A 122 12.19 -3.78 -11.27
N ALA A 123 11.54 -3.81 -12.42
CA ALA A 123 11.97 -3.05 -13.59
C ALA A 123 11.94 -1.53 -13.32
N GLU A 124 10.93 -1.04 -12.63
CA GLU A 124 10.85 0.38 -12.26
C GLU A 124 11.95 0.79 -11.28
N LEU A 125 12.30 -0.09 -10.33
CA LEU A 125 13.41 0.16 -9.42
C LEU A 125 14.74 0.24 -10.16
N ASP A 126 14.93 -0.62 -11.15
CA ASP A 126 16.13 -0.61 -12.00
C ASP A 126 16.22 0.71 -12.78
N LYS A 127 15.12 1.17 -13.37
CA LYS A 127 15.06 2.45 -14.08
C LYS A 127 15.33 3.63 -13.15
N ALA A 128 14.97 3.53 -11.88
CA ALA A 128 15.23 4.56 -10.89
C ALA A 128 16.69 4.63 -10.46
N GLY A 129 17.55 3.77 -11.02
CA GLY A 129 18.99 3.78 -10.73
C GLY A 129 19.39 3.03 -9.48
N MET A 130 18.53 2.16 -8.96
CA MET A 130 18.87 1.32 -7.83
C MET A 130 19.86 0.23 -8.26
N SER A 131 20.77 -0.16 -7.36
CA SER A 131 21.71 -1.23 -7.67
C SER A 131 20.99 -2.58 -7.75
N ASP A 132 21.47 -3.46 -8.63
CA ASP A 132 20.95 -4.81 -8.76
C ASP A 132 20.97 -5.55 -7.42
N GLN A 133 22.04 -5.37 -6.65
CA GLN A 133 22.17 -6.01 -5.35
C GLN A 133 21.09 -5.51 -4.38
N TRP A 134 20.80 -4.22 -4.39
CA TRP A 134 19.75 -3.66 -3.55
C TRP A 134 18.37 -4.19 -3.97
N ILE A 135 18.09 -4.21 -5.28
CA ILE A 135 16.84 -4.73 -5.83
C ILE A 135 16.66 -6.19 -5.43
N MET A 136 17.71 -7.00 -5.55
CA MET A 136 17.69 -8.39 -5.14
C MET A 136 17.43 -8.54 -3.63
N THR A 137 18.00 -7.69 -2.82
CA THR A 137 17.79 -7.72 -1.37
C THR A 137 16.32 -7.48 -1.04
N VAL A 138 15.67 -6.54 -1.71
CA VAL A 138 14.26 -6.18 -1.49
C VAL A 138 13.32 -7.25 -2.06
N SER A 139 13.63 -7.79 -3.24
CA SER A 139 12.75 -8.70 -4.00
C SER A 139 13.05 -10.17 -3.76
N TYR A 140 14.28 -10.51 -3.41
CA TYR A 140 14.79 -11.87 -3.33
C TYR A 140 13.95 -12.79 -2.45
N THR A 141 13.55 -12.30 -1.28
CA THR A 141 12.76 -13.09 -0.35
C THR A 141 11.40 -13.45 -0.96
N HIS A 142 10.83 -12.57 -1.80
CA HIS A 142 9.59 -12.84 -2.51
C HIS A 142 9.79 -13.97 -3.54
N LEU A 143 10.81 -13.86 -4.39
CA LEU A 143 11.11 -14.86 -5.39
C LEU A 143 11.41 -16.21 -4.76
N ARG A 144 12.19 -16.22 -3.68
CA ARG A 144 12.52 -17.45 -2.96
C ARG A 144 11.30 -18.11 -2.33
N ALA A 145 10.41 -17.34 -1.75
CA ALA A 145 9.17 -17.85 -1.17
C ALA A 145 8.30 -18.49 -2.26
N HIS A 146 8.27 -17.88 -3.45
CA HIS A 146 7.53 -18.41 -4.58
C HIS A 146 8.14 -19.72 -5.10
N GLU A 147 9.45 -19.79 -5.24
CA GLU A 147 10.15 -21.01 -5.63
C GLU A 147 9.85 -22.17 -4.67
N THR A 148 9.88 -21.88 -3.36
CA THR A 148 9.57 -22.88 -2.36
C THR A 148 8.15 -23.42 -2.52
N LEU A 149 7.19 -22.56 -2.81
CA LEU A 149 5.81 -22.96 -3.05
C LEU A 149 5.64 -23.78 -4.33
N SER A 150 6.40 -23.48 -5.37
CA SER A 150 6.32 -24.22 -6.63
C SER A 150 7.03 -25.59 -6.55
N ASP A 151 7.95 -25.78 -5.62
CA ASP A 151 8.64 -27.04 -5.39
C ASP A 151 7.82 -28.02 -4.56
N LEU A 152 6.73 -27.56 -3.96
CA LEU A 152 5.82 -28.38 -3.21
C LEU A 152 4.73 -28.98 -4.09
#